data_d16f44e17e39ee081872db1f38dbed68
#
_entry.id   d16f44e17e39ee081872db1f38dbed68
#
_cell.length_a   1.000
_cell.length_b   1.000
_cell.length_c   1.000
_cell.angle_alpha   90.00
_cell.angle_beta   90.00
_cell.angle_gamma   90.00
#
_symmetry.space_group_name_H-M   'P 1'
#
loop_
_entity.id
_entity.type
_entity.pdbx_description
1 polymer ?
#
loop_
_entity_poly.entity_id
_entity_poly.type
_entity_poly.pdbx_seq_one_letter_code
_entity_poly.pdbx_strand_id
1 'polypeptide(L)'
;VRGRMPTMEVVNERFARNIRVGLFNLIRKSPEVSIGGIKVQKYSAFLREIVVPTNFNIVTVKPLRGSALVVCDPNLVFAVIDALFGGAGKYHTRIEGREFSPTENRVIHRLLQTIAAEYAKAWVGIYPLELEYQRSEMQPQFANIASPSEMVVTSSFLLEIGDSSCSINLCFPYSPLEPI
;
A
#
# COMPACT_ATOMS: atom_id res chain seq x y z
N VAL A 1 5.65 23.02 6.92
CA VAL A 1 5.42 21.67 7.36
C VAL A 1 6.54 21.16 8.24
N ARG A 2 6.22 20.32 9.14
CA ARG A 2 7.18 19.77 10.07
C ARG A 2 8.01 18.70 9.42
N GLY A 3 9.20 18.57 9.89
CA GLY A 3 10.05 17.50 9.46
C GLY A 3 9.69 16.16 10.06
N ARG A 4 9.04 16.16 11.22
CA ARG A 4 8.76 14.93 11.92
C ARG A 4 7.29 14.73 12.14
N MET A 5 6.89 13.47 12.11
CA MET A 5 5.55 13.06 12.46
C MET A 5 5.67 11.83 13.37
N PRO A 6 5.86 12.06 14.67
CA PRO A 6 6.18 10.94 15.57
C PRO A 6 5.13 9.84 15.59
N THR A 7 3.85 10.21 15.49
CA THR A 7 2.80 9.20 15.45
C THR A 7 2.95 8.31 14.23
N MET A 8 3.18 8.92 13.07
CA MET A 8 3.34 8.16 11.85
C MET A 8 4.58 7.30 11.88
N GLU A 9 5.65 7.79 12.52
CA GLU A 9 6.86 6.99 12.64
C GLU A 9 6.60 5.72 13.44
N VAL A 10 5.87 5.84 14.55
CA VAL A 10 5.52 4.68 15.37
C VAL A 10 4.63 3.71 14.60
N VAL A 11 3.62 4.26 13.94
CA VAL A 11 2.70 3.43 13.16
C VAL A 11 3.45 2.68 12.06
N ASN A 12 4.36 3.36 11.37
CA ASN A 12 5.08 2.73 10.28
C ASN A 12 5.98 1.61 10.79
N GLU A 13 6.61 1.79 11.94
CA GLU A 13 7.41 0.72 12.52
C GLU A 13 6.55 -0.49 12.87
N ARG A 14 5.38 -0.22 13.45
CA ARG A 14 4.45 -1.32 13.77
C ARG A 14 3.96 -2.02 12.52
N PHE A 15 3.62 -1.23 11.51
CA PHE A 15 3.13 -1.82 10.26
C PHE A 15 4.20 -2.67 9.60
N ALA A 16 5.44 -2.23 9.60
CA ALA A 16 6.52 -3.02 9.00
C ALA A 16 6.63 -4.38 9.66
N ARG A 17 6.50 -4.44 10.98
CA ARG A 17 6.53 -5.71 11.68
C ARG A 17 5.29 -6.54 11.38
N ASN A 18 4.13 -5.88 11.38
CA ASN A 18 2.85 -6.58 11.19
C ASN A 18 2.73 -7.16 9.80
N ILE A 19 3.15 -6.40 8.78
CA ILE A 19 2.97 -6.86 7.40
C ILE A 19 3.85 -8.05 7.11
N ARG A 20 5.00 -8.15 7.77
CA ARG A 20 5.84 -9.32 7.61
C ARG A 20 5.09 -10.58 8.02
N VAL A 21 4.42 -10.51 9.18
CA VAL A 21 3.64 -11.65 9.67
C VAL A 21 2.42 -11.91 8.78
N GLY A 22 1.74 -10.82 8.38
CA GLY A 22 0.56 -10.95 7.53
C GLY A 22 0.89 -11.60 6.20
N LEU A 23 1.99 -11.20 5.59
CA LEU A 23 2.38 -11.79 4.32
C LEU A 23 2.84 -13.23 4.50
N PHE A 24 3.55 -13.53 5.60
CA PHE A 24 3.91 -14.91 5.85
C PHE A 24 2.68 -15.81 5.95
N ASN A 25 1.65 -15.33 6.62
CA ASN A 25 0.41 -16.10 6.73
C ASN A 25 -0.27 -16.27 5.38
N LEU A 26 -0.13 -15.28 4.50
CA LEU A 26 -0.77 -15.34 3.19
C LEU A 26 0.00 -16.23 2.20
N ILE A 27 1.32 -16.05 2.11
CA ILE A 27 2.10 -16.68 1.05
C ILE A 27 3.16 -17.65 1.56
N ARG A 28 3.28 -17.80 2.88
CA ARG A 28 4.25 -18.73 3.51
C ARG A 28 5.69 -18.38 3.19
N LYS A 29 5.95 -17.14 2.88
CA LYS A 29 7.30 -16.62 2.72
C LYS A 29 7.44 -15.40 3.60
N SER A 30 8.59 -15.23 4.22
CA SER A 30 8.83 -14.15 5.16
C SER A 30 9.55 -13.03 4.42
N PRO A 31 8.88 -11.92 4.16
CA PRO A 31 9.57 -10.83 3.50
C PRO A 31 10.48 -10.09 4.45
N GLU A 32 11.48 -9.44 3.89
CA GLU A 32 12.24 -8.44 4.64
C GLU A 32 11.63 -7.09 4.33
N VAL A 33 11.33 -6.33 5.37
CA VAL A 33 10.62 -5.08 5.21
C VAL A 33 11.49 -3.95 5.77
N SER A 34 11.75 -2.96 4.93
CA SER A 34 12.46 -1.75 5.32
C SER A 34 11.51 -0.58 5.20
N ILE A 35 11.63 0.36 6.12
CA ILE A 35 10.80 1.55 6.12
C ILE A 35 11.53 2.62 5.33
N GLY A 36 10.85 3.20 4.36
CA GLY A 36 11.34 4.38 3.66
C GLY A 36 10.96 5.63 4.41
N GLY A 37 10.96 6.76 3.74
CA GLY A 37 10.66 8.02 4.40
C GLY A 37 9.18 8.31 4.50
N ILE A 38 8.88 9.28 5.33
CA ILE A 38 7.56 9.89 5.41
C ILE A 38 7.69 11.26 4.75
N LYS A 39 6.78 11.57 3.85
CA LYS A 39 6.77 12.87 3.18
C LYS A 39 5.43 13.53 3.30
N VAL A 40 5.43 14.85 3.42
CA VAL A 40 4.23 15.65 3.27
C VAL A 40 4.43 16.44 1.98
N GLN A 41 3.58 16.19 1.00
CA GLN A 41 3.76 16.75 -0.33
C GLN A 41 2.41 16.90 -1.01
N LYS A 42 2.38 17.60 -2.13
CA LYS A 42 1.16 17.67 -2.92
C LYS A 42 0.86 16.33 -3.54
N TYR A 43 -0.43 16.04 -3.68
CA TYR A 43 -0.85 14.78 -4.29
C TYR A 43 -0.28 14.63 -5.70
N SER A 44 -0.24 15.73 -6.46
CA SER A 44 0.34 15.67 -7.80
C SER A 44 1.82 15.28 -7.78
N ALA A 45 2.55 15.75 -6.77
CA ALA A 45 3.96 15.39 -6.65
C ALA A 45 4.13 13.91 -6.34
N PHE A 46 3.26 13.39 -5.47
CA PHE A 46 3.30 11.97 -5.15
C PHE A 46 3.04 11.13 -6.41
N LEU A 47 2.03 11.50 -7.17
CA LEU A 47 1.70 10.72 -8.36
C LEU A 47 2.83 10.74 -9.40
N ARG A 48 3.55 11.84 -9.48
CA ARG A 48 4.67 11.92 -10.43
C ARG A 48 5.82 10.99 -10.06
N GLU A 49 5.92 10.62 -8.80
CA GLU A 49 6.99 9.72 -8.37
C GLU A 49 6.66 8.26 -8.64
N ILE A 50 5.41 7.96 -8.95
CA ILE A 50 4.97 6.59 -9.15
C ILE A 50 5.21 6.17 -10.58
N VAL A 51 5.86 5.03 -10.76
CA VAL A 51 6.08 4.47 -12.09
C VAL A 51 4.82 3.72 -12.51
N VAL A 52 4.27 4.10 -13.66
CA VAL A 52 3.04 3.49 -14.15
C VAL A 52 3.37 2.57 -15.31
N PRO A 53 2.54 1.54 -15.56
CA PRO A 53 1.35 1.17 -14.79
C PRO A 53 1.70 0.54 -13.46
N THR A 54 0.79 0.68 -12.50
CA THR A 54 0.97 0.08 -11.20
C THR A 54 -0.40 -0.24 -10.61
N ASN A 55 -0.40 -0.75 -9.39
CA ASN A 55 -1.65 -1.15 -8.75
C ASN A 55 -2.02 -0.10 -7.71
N PHE A 56 -3.01 0.73 -8.04
CA PHE A 56 -3.54 1.74 -7.12
C PHE A 56 -4.78 1.16 -6.46
N ASN A 57 -4.81 1.16 -5.15
CA ASN A 57 -5.93 0.60 -4.40
C ASN A 57 -6.53 1.69 -3.52
N ILE A 58 -7.81 1.92 -3.71
CA ILE A 58 -8.53 2.94 -2.95
C ILE A 58 -9.17 2.28 -1.75
N VAL A 59 -8.91 2.83 -0.57
CA VAL A 59 -9.47 2.33 0.68
C VAL A 59 -10.15 3.49 1.40
N THR A 60 -11.24 3.22 2.09
CA THR A 60 -11.84 4.19 3.00
C THR A 60 -11.23 4.01 4.38
N VAL A 61 -11.10 5.10 5.11
CA VAL A 61 -10.46 5.09 6.43
C VAL A 61 -11.48 5.60 7.43
N LYS A 62 -12.04 4.69 8.21
CA LYS A 62 -13.05 5.04 9.19
C LYS A 62 -12.40 5.19 10.56
N PRO A 63 -12.82 6.10 11.39
CA PRO A 63 -13.94 7.03 11.22
C PRO A 63 -13.57 8.34 10.53
N LEU A 64 -12.37 8.43 9.97
CA LEU A 64 -11.97 9.64 9.26
C LEU A 64 -12.74 9.75 7.96
N ARG A 65 -12.81 10.96 7.44
CA ARG A 65 -13.47 11.18 6.17
C ARG A 65 -12.50 10.98 5.03
N GLY A 66 -13.04 10.53 3.91
CA GLY A 66 -12.25 10.43 2.70
C GLY A 66 -11.60 9.08 2.54
N SER A 67 -10.78 9.01 1.55
CA SER A 67 -10.13 7.78 1.13
C SER A 67 -8.62 7.93 1.18
N ALA A 68 -7.95 6.81 1.26
CA ALA A 68 -6.51 6.74 1.17
C ALA A 68 -6.13 5.86 -0.01
N LEU A 69 -4.88 5.90 -0.38
CA LEU A 69 -4.38 5.15 -1.50
C LEU A 69 -3.29 4.20 -1.01
N VAL A 70 -3.41 2.94 -1.40
CA VAL A 70 -2.37 1.95 -1.18
C VAL A 70 -1.82 1.58 -2.54
N VAL A 71 -0.58 1.91 -2.80
CA VAL A 71 0.04 1.66 -4.10
C VAL A 71 0.95 0.45 -3.96
N CYS A 72 0.61 -0.61 -4.67
CA CYS A 72 1.40 -1.84 -4.67
C CYS A 72 2.19 -1.93 -5.96
N ASP A 73 3.50 -2.12 -5.81
CA ASP A 73 4.36 -2.40 -6.95
C ASP A 73 3.81 -3.64 -7.66
N PRO A 74 3.74 -3.64 -9.00
CA PRO A 74 3.31 -4.84 -9.71
C PRO A 74 4.14 -6.07 -9.35
N ASN A 75 5.41 -5.89 -9.04
CA ASN A 75 6.25 -7.01 -8.63
C ASN A 75 5.73 -7.66 -7.35
N LEU A 76 5.16 -6.86 -6.44
CA LEU A 76 4.56 -7.43 -5.24
C LEU A 76 3.35 -8.29 -5.60
N VAL A 77 2.50 -7.76 -6.48
CA VAL A 77 1.31 -8.51 -6.91
C VAL A 77 1.73 -9.85 -7.52
N PHE A 78 2.70 -9.82 -8.41
CA PHE A 78 3.12 -11.06 -9.08
C PHE A 78 3.86 -12.01 -8.14
N ALA A 79 4.61 -11.48 -7.17
CA ALA A 79 5.26 -12.34 -6.18
C ALA A 79 4.21 -13.08 -5.35
N VAL A 80 3.13 -12.40 -4.98
CA VAL A 80 2.06 -13.02 -4.22
C VAL A 80 1.33 -14.07 -5.07
N ILE A 81 1.02 -13.73 -6.32
CA ILE A 81 0.37 -14.67 -7.23
C ILE A 81 1.22 -15.93 -7.40
N ASP A 82 2.51 -15.71 -7.65
CA ASP A 82 3.43 -16.82 -7.86
C ASP A 82 3.47 -17.73 -6.63
N ALA A 83 3.56 -17.14 -5.45
CA ALA A 83 3.63 -17.92 -4.22
C ALA A 83 2.35 -18.72 -3.98
N LEU A 84 1.18 -18.12 -4.31
CA LEU A 84 -0.08 -18.78 -4.10
C LEU A 84 -0.32 -19.91 -5.11
N PHE A 85 0.30 -19.86 -6.27
CA PHE A 85 0.09 -20.84 -7.32
C PHE A 85 1.28 -21.74 -7.56
N GLY A 86 2.12 -21.92 -6.55
CA GLY A 86 3.13 -22.94 -6.62
C GLY A 86 4.56 -22.47 -6.66
N GLY A 87 4.79 -21.20 -6.80
CA GLY A 87 6.14 -20.65 -6.73
C GLY A 87 7.03 -21.02 -7.89
N ALA A 88 6.46 -21.23 -9.08
CA ALA A 88 7.23 -21.66 -10.23
C ALA A 88 7.78 -20.51 -11.06
N GLY A 89 7.53 -19.29 -10.65
CA GLY A 89 8.03 -18.16 -11.40
C GLY A 89 7.29 -17.87 -12.68
N LYS A 90 6.11 -18.42 -12.85
CA LYS A 90 5.38 -18.29 -14.10
C LYS A 90 4.77 -16.93 -14.32
N TYR A 91 4.61 -16.17 -13.24
CA TYR A 91 3.85 -14.93 -13.30
C TYR A 91 4.75 -13.71 -13.20
N HIS A 92 6.01 -13.87 -13.47
CA HIS A 92 6.95 -12.75 -13.50
C HIS A 92 6.74 -11.85 -14.68
N THR A 93 5.75 -12.09 -15.47
CA THR A 93 5.61 -11.36 -16.69
C THR A 93 5.25 -9.94 -16.43
N ARG A 94 5.47 -9.16 -17.41
CA ARG A 94 5.19 -7.74 -17.41
C ARG A 94 3.72 -7.48 -17.42
N ILE A 95 3.37 -6.34 -16.93
CA ILE A 95 2.04 -5.82 -17.05
C ILE A 95 1.85 -5.11 -18.38
N GLU A 96 2.73 -4.21 -18.70
CA GLU A 96 2.79 -3.53 -19.99
C GLU A 96 1.43 -3.05 -20.48
N GLY A 97 0.71 -2.36 -19.61
CA GLY A 97 -0.56 -1.78 -19.98
C GLY A 97 -1.75 -2.74 -19.95
N ARG A 98 -1.51 -4.00 -19.73
CA ARG A 98 -2.57 -5.00 -19.63
C ARG A 98 -3.26 -4.88 -18.26
N GLU A 99 -4.56 -5.05 -18.27
CA GLU A 99 -5.29 -5.08 -17.01
C GLU A 99 -5.09 -6.41 -16.32
N PHE A 100 -5.29 -6.41 -15.01
CA PHE A 100 -5.21 -7.63 -14.23
C PHE A 100 -6.40 -8.53 -14.56
N SER A 101 -6.15 -9.82 -14.67
CA SER A 101 -7.20 -10.79 -14.93
C SER A 101 -8.11 -10.94 -13.71
N PRO A 102 -9.29 -11.57 -13.86
CA PRO A 102 -10.14 -11.81 -12.71
C PRO A 102 -9.47 -12.61 -11.60
N THR A 103 -8.64 -13.59 -11.94
CA THR A 103 -7.92 -14.35 -10.96
C THR A 103 -6.91 -13.47 -10.23
N GLU A 104 -6.19 -12.65 -11.00
CA GLU A 104 -5.22 -11.72 -10.42
C GLU A 104 -5.93 -10.73 -9.52
N ASN A 105 -7.10 -10.25 -9.91
CA ASN A 105 -7.85 -9.31 -9.06
C ASN A 105 -8.29 -9.95 -7.75
N ARG A 106 -8.62 -11.23 -7.74
CA ARG A 106 -8.95 -11.91 -6.50
C ARG A 106 -7.74 -11.97 -5.57
N VAL A 107 -6.56 -12.20 -6.12
CA VAL A 107 -5.34 -12.21 -5.32
C VAL A 107 -5.06 -10.81 -4.78
N ILE A 108 -5.23 -9.79 -5.60
CA ILE A 108 -5.06 -8.41 -5.15
C ILE A 108 -6.01 -8.12 -4.00
N HIS A 109 -7.26 -8.55 -4.09
CA HIS A 109 -8.23 -8.33 -3.02
C HIS A 109 -7.73 -8.95 -1.71
N ARG A 110 -7.22 -10.17 -1.76
CA ARG A 110 -6.69 -10.83 -0.55
C ARG A 110 -5.48 -10.08 0.00
N LEU A 111 -4.60 -9.63 -0.89
CA LEU A 111 -3.42 -8.87 -0.49
C LEU A 111 -3.83 -7.59 0.20
N LEU A 112 -4.81 -6.89 -0.38
CA LEU A 112 -5.26 -5.63 0.19
C LEU A 112 -5.97 -5.83 1.51
N GLN A 113 -6.72 -6.91 1.68
CA GLN A 113 -7.30 -7.22 2.98
C GLN A 113 -6.22 -7.42 4.04
N THR A 114 -5.15 -8.10 3.66
CA THR A 114 -4.02 -8.30 4.58
C THR A 114 -3.37 -6.98 4.94
N ILE A 115 -3.09 -6.15 3.93
CA ILE A 115 -2.45 -4.86 4.18
C ILE A 115 -3.33 -4.00 5.08
N ALA A 116 -4.62 -3.94 4.78
CA ALA A 116 -5.55 -3.12 5.55
C ALA A 116 -5.63 -3.57 7.00
N ALA A 117 -5.72 -4.88 7.22
CA ALA A 117 -5.81 -5.42 8.57
C ALA A 117 -4.54 -5.14 9.37
N GLU A 118 -3.39 -5.35 8.75
CA GLU A 118 -2.13 -5.13 9.46
C GLU A 118 -1.88 -3.65 9.72
N TYR A 119 -2.32 -2.80 8.83
CA TYR A 119 -2.17 -1.37 9.05
C TYR A 119 -3.08 -0.88 10.18
N ALA A 120 -4.33 -1.36 10.20
CA ALA A 120 -5.24 -0.99 11.29
C ALA A 120 -4.68 -1.43 12.64
N LYS A 121 -4.06 -2.61 12.69
CA LYS A 121 -3.43 -3.08 13.93
C LYS A 121 -2.32 -2.14 14.39
N ALA A 122 -1.63 -1.51 13.46
CA ALA A 122 -0.55 -0.61 13.81
C ALA A 122 -1.04 0.61 14.56
N TRP A 123 -2.31 0.97 14.41
CA TRP A 123 -2.90 2.12 15.07
C TRP A 123 -3.51 1.80 16.43
N VAL A 124 -3.55 0.52 16.82
CA VAL A 124 -4.16 0.12 18.08
C VAL A 124 -3.47 0.83 19.22
N GLY A 125 -4.28 1.40 20.12
CA GLY A 125 -3.75 2.15 21.26
C GLY A 125 -3.44 3.60 20.96
N ILE A 126 -3.50 4.01 19.70
CA ILE A 126 -3.26 5.39 19.30
C ILE A 126 -4.57 6.03 18.88
N TYR A 127 -5.20 5.48 17.88
CA TYR A 127 -6.46 5.99 17.35
C TYR A 127 -7.08 4.85 16.56
N PRO A 128 -8.31 4.45 16.89
CA PRO A 128 -8.90 3.28 16.23
C PRO A 128 -9.26 3.60 14.79
N LEU A 129 -8.60 2.94 13.87
CA LEU A 129 -8.86 3.09 12.45
C LEU A 129 -9.30 1.76 11.88
N GLU A 130 -10.16 1.83 10.88
CA GLU A 130 -10.57 0.68 10.11
C GLU A 130 -10.44 1.05 8.64
N LEU A 131 -9.71 0.25 7.90
CA LEU A 131 -9.51 0.46 6.48
C LEU A 131 -10.36 -0.53 5.71
N GLU A 132 -11.09 -0.03 4.73
CA GLU A 132 -11.99 -0.86 3.94
C GLU A 132 -11.63 -0.71 2.47
N TYR A 133 -11.25 -1.82 1.86
CA TYR A 133 -10.86 -1.82 0.45
C TYR A 133 -12.07 -1.54 -0.43
N GLN A 134 -11.91 -0.63 -1.38
CA GLN A 134 -12.99 -0.25 -2.29
C GLN A 134 -12.78 -0.79 -3.69
N ARG A 135 -11.65 -0.45 -4.31
CA ARG A 135 -11.40 -0.89 -5.67
C ARG A 135 -9.95 -0.67 -6.04
N SER A 136 -9.56 -1.26 -7.17
CA SER A 136 -8.21 -1.13 -7.72
C SER A 136 -8.27 -0.45 -9.08
N GLU A 137 -7.25 0.35 -9.36
CA GLU A 137 -7.08 1.01 -10.65
C GLU A 137 -5.63 0.88 -11.06
N MET A 138 -5.39 0.93 -12.37
CA MET A 138 -4.02 0.85 -12.87
C MET A 138 -3.47 2.19 -13.31
N GLN A 139 -4.33 3.19 -13.46
CA GLN A 139 -3.93 4.50 -13.92
C GLN A 139 -4.26 5.54 -12.88
N PRO A 140 -3.36 6.51 -12.64
CA PRO A 140 -3.57 7.48 -11.58
C PRO A 140 -4.79 8.36 -11.78
N GLN A 141 -5.21 8.59 -13.02
CA GLN A 141 -6.36 9.45 -13.24
C GLN A 141 -7.67 8.85 -12.72
N PHE A 142 -7.68 7.56 -12.43
CA PHE A 142 -8.86 6.90 -11.89
C PHE A 142 -8.77 6.66 -10.39
N ALA A 143 -7.71 7.14 -9.75
CA ALA A 143 -7.47 6.92 -8.33
C ALA A 143 -7.48 8.26 -7.60
N ASN A 144 -8.56 9.01 -7.75
CA ASN A 144 -8.63 10.37 -7.22
C ASN A 144 -9.08 10.37 -5.78
N ILE A 145 -8.13 10.42 -4.86
CA ILE A 145 -8.44 10.53 -3.43
C ILE A 145 -8.29 11.97 -2.93
N ALA A 146 -7.72 12.84 -3.76
CA ALA A 146 -7.46 14.22 -3.38
C ALA A 146 -7.31 15.02 -4.67
N SER A 147 -7.46 16.34 -4.56
CA SER A 147 -7.16 17.19 -5.70
C SER A 147 -5.65 17.29 -5.87
N PRO A 148 -5.17 17.65 -7.07
CA PRO A 148 -3.72 17.68 -7.31
C PRO A 148 -2.93 18.58 -6.36
N SER A 149 -3.56 19.65 -5.89
CA SER A 149 -2.86 20.61 -5.02
C SER A 149 -3.01 20.29 -3.55
N GLU A 150 -3.83 19.33 -3.18
CA GLU A 150 -3.99 18.99 -1.78
C GLU A 150 -2.75 18.31 -1.23
N MET A 151 -2.48 18.59 0.04
CA MET A 151 -1.34 17.96 0.71
C MET A 151 -1.71 16.56 1.15
N VAL A 152 -0.75 15.65 1.00
CA VAL A 152 -0.91 14.27 1.43
C VAL A 152 0.30 13.87 2.27
N VAL A 153 0.10 12.87 3.12
CA VAL A 153 1.18 12.25 3.89
C VAL A 153 1.43 10.89 3.25
N THR A 154 2.67 10.66 2.85
CA THR A 154 3.02 9.42 2.17
C THR A 154 4.07 8.68 2.98
N SER A 155 3.92 7.36 3.01
CA SER A 155 4.89 6.47 3.65
C SER A 155 5.26 5.39 2.66
N SER A 156 6.53 5.03 2.61
CA SER A 156 6.97 3.99 1.69
C SER A 156 7.62 2.86 2.45
N PHE A 157 7.45 1.65 1.93
CA PHE A 157 7.99 0.43 2.52
C PHE A 157 8.59 -0.40 1.41
N LEU A 158 9.80 -0.86 1.62
CA LEU A 158 10.50 -1.70 0.66
C LEU A 158 10.45 -3.13 1.16
N LEU A 159 10.02 -4.04 0.29
CA LEU A 159 9.87 -5.44 0.65
C LEU A 159 10.76 -6.29 -0.26
N GLU A 160 11.41 -7.27 0.35
CA GLU A 160 12.17 -8.27 -0.41
C GLU A 160 11.57 -9.63 -0.13
N ILE A 161 11.05 -10.25 -1.17
CA ILE A 161 10.39 -11.55 -1.09
C ILE A 161 11.12 -12.46 -2.04
N GLY A 162 11.93 -13.38 -1.48
CA GLY A 162 12.79 -14.20 -2.33
C GLY A 162 13.71 -13.32 -3.14
N ASP A 163 13.63 -13.43 -4.45
CA ASP A 163 14.47 -12.64 -5.35
C ASP A 163 13.80 -11.35 -5.81
N SER A 164 12.59 -11.09 -5.35
CA SER A 164 11.84 -9.93 -5.80
C SER A 164 12.00 -8.77 -4.84
N SER A 165 12.27 -7.59 -5.40
CA SER A 165 12.23 -6.34 -4.66
C SER A 165 10.99 -5.59 -5.08
N CYS A 166 10.21 -5.15 -4.11
CA CYS A 166 8.97 -4.46 -4.41
C CYS A 166 8.66 -3.47 -3.32
N SER A 167 7.59 -2.71 -3.50
CA SER A 167 7.27 -1.64 -2.56
C SER A 167 5.79 -1.53 -2.33
N ILE A 168 5.46 -0.97 -1.17
CA ILE A 168 4.12 -0.52 -0.82
C ILE A 168 4.24 0.95 -0.48
N ASN A 169 3.38 1.78 -1.07
CA ASN A 169 3.31 3.19 -0.73
C ASN A 169 1.92 3.48 -0.22
N LEU A 170 1.85 4.16 0.92
CA LEU A 170 0.58 4.57 1.52
C LEU A 170 0.47 6.07 1.40
N CYS A 171 -0.71 6.54 0.99
CA CYS A 171 -0.94 7.95 0.76
C CYS A 171 -2.25 8.35 1.41
N PHE A 172 -2.17 9.24 2.39
CA PHE A 172 -3.34 9.72 3.13
C PHE A 172 -3.48 11.22 2.92
N PRO A 173 -4.70 11.72 2.73
CA PRO A 173 -4.89 13.17 2.76
C PRO A 173 -4.46 13.72 4.12
N TYR A 174 -3.81 14.87 4.09
CA TYR A 174 -3.21 15.40 5.31
C TYR A 174 -4.26 15.95 6.27
N SER A 175 -5.27 16.63 5.74
CA SER A 175 -6.27 17.28 6.60
C SER A 175 -6.92 16.37 7.62
N PRO A 176 -7.42 15.19 7.23
CA PRO A 176 -8.04 14.32 8.22
C PRO A 176 -7.07 13.80 9.27
N LEU A 177 -5.78 13.74 8.95
CA LEU A 177 -4.79 13.23 9.88
C LEU A 177 -4.22 14.29 10.80
N GLU A 178 -4.41 15.54 10.47
CA GLU A 178 -3.76 16.62 11.19
C GLU A 178 -4.06 16.60 12.69
N PRO A 179 -5.29 16.36 13.13
CA PRO A 179 -5.57 16.33 14.57
C PRO A 179 -4.96 15.16 15.30
N ILE A 180 -4.50 14.15 14.59
CA ILE A 180 -3.93 12.98 15.20
C ILE A 180 -2.43 13.12 15.30
#